data_3a0c2771c1d9b95fa451d9ae5b042716
#
_entry.id   3a0c2771c1d9b95fa451d9ae5b042716
#
_cell.length_a   1.000
_cell.length_b   1.000
_cell.length_c   1.000
_cell.angle_alpha   90.00
_cell.angle_beta   90.00
_cell.angle_gamma   90.00
#
_symmetry.space_group_name_H-M   'P 1'
#
loop_
_entity.id
_entity.type
_entity.pdbx_description
1 polymer ?
#
loop_
_entity_poly.entity_id
_entity_poly.type
_entity_poly.pdbx_seq_one_letter_code
_entity_poly.pdbx_strand_id
1 'polypeptide(L)'
;MAQITFKGTPIITQGDLPKIGAPAPDFTLTKTDLSDVTLSDFKGKRVVLNIFPSVDTPVCATSVRRFNQEASKLENCVVLCVSRDLPFAHARFCGAEGLNEVVSVS
;
A
#
# COMPACT_ATOMS: atom_id res chain seq x y z
N MET A 1 8.66 -10.27 17.90
CA MET A 1 8.36 -11.07 16.69
C MET A 1 6.96 -11.65 16.81
N ALA A 2 6.16 -11.54 15.78
CA ALA A 2 4.80 -12.04 15.80
C ALA A 2 4.72 -13.41 15.14
N GLN A 3 3.91 -14.30 15.71
CA GLN A 3 3.60 -15.59 15.09
C GLN A 3 2.35 -15.41 14.23
N ILE A 4 2.47 -15.72 12.94
CA ILE A 4 1.38 -15.67 11.97
C ILE A 4 1.37 -16.96 11.16
N THR A 5 0.46 -17.06 10.20
CA THR A 5 0.45 -18.20 9.28
C THR A 5 0.63 -17.72 7.85
N PHE A 6 1.31 -18.54 7.06
CA PHE A 6 1.39 -18.39 5.61
C PHE A 6 0.79 -19.63 4.97
N LYS A 7 -0.36 -19.47 4.31
CA LYS A 7 -1.15 -20.58 3.75
C LYS A 7 -1.42 -21.68 4.79
N GLY A 8 -1.74 -21.26 6.03
CA GLY A 8 -2.00 -22.17 7.12
C GLY A 8 -0.76 -22.69 7.85
N THR A 9 0.45 -22.43 7.36
CA THR A 9 1.69 -22.84 7.99
C THR A 9 2.19 -21.76 8.95
N PRO A 10 2.47 -22.08 10.22
CA PRO A 10 2.99 -21.08 11.15
C PRO A 10 4.35 -20.53 10.72
N ILE A 11 4.49 -19.22 10.76
CA ILE A 11 5.75 -18.51 10.53
C ILE A 11 5.91 -17.41 11.57
N ILE A 12 7.14 -16.92 11.71
CA ILE A 12 7.48 -15.86 12.66
C ILE A 12 7.98 -14.66 11.87
N THR A 13 7.40 -13.47 12.14
CA THR A 13 7.84 -12.24 11.50
C THR A 13 9.03 -11.62 12.24
N GLN A 14 9.74 -10.70 11.58
CA GLN A 14 10.89 -10.01 12.19
C GLN A 14 10.46 -9.06 13.30
N GLY A 15 9.28 -8.49 13.22
CA GLY A 15 8.77 -7.53 14.18
C GLY A 15 7.31 -7.76 14.48
N ASP A 16 6.77 -6.92 15.34
CA ASP A 16 5.37 -6.96 15.71
C ASP A 16 4.60 -5.86 15.01
N LEU A 17 3.31 -6.10 14.77
CA LEU A 17 2.43 -5.05 14.24
C LEU A 17 2.20 -3.99 15.31
N PRO A 18 2.04 -2.72 14.93
CA PRO A 18 1.64 -1.67 15.86
C PRO A 18 0.32 -2.01 16.51
N LYS A 19 0.15 -1.57 17.76
CA LYS A 19 -1.12 -1.76 18.47
C LYS A 19 -2.20 -0.87 17.89
N ILE A 20 -3.42 -1.38 17.88
CA ILE A 20 -4.59 -0.58 17.49
C ILE A 20 -4.70 0.63 18.42
N GLY A 21 -4.90 1.81 17.83
CA GLY A 21 -4.97 3.07 18.57
C GLY A 21 -3.64 3.76 18.80
N ALA A 22 -2.51 3.07 18.52
CA ALA A 22 -1.19 3.70 18.60
C ALA A 22 -0.94 4.60 17.38
N PRO A 23 -0.15 5.68 17.52
CA PRO A 23 0.25 6.48 16.36
C PRO A 23 1.03 5.61 15.36
N ALA A 24 0.69 5.74 14.06
CA ALA A 24 1.41 5.02 13.03
C ALA A 24 2.82 5.61 12.90
N PRO A 25 3.87 4.75 12.79
CA PRO A 25 5.22 5.25 12.53
C PRO A 25 5.29 5.98 11.20
N ASP A 26 6.05 7.06 11.14
CA ASP A 26 6.28 7.73 9.87
C ASP A 26 7.19 6.88 8.98
N PHE A 27 7.11 7.11 7.69
CA PHE A 27 7.93 6.41 6.71
C PHE A 27 8.19 7.33 5.53
N THR A 28 9.20 6.99 4.75
CA THR A 28 9.49 7.64 3.47
C THR A 28 9.48 6.56 2.39
N LEU A 29 8.62 6.74 1.40
CA LEU A 29 8.48 5.81 0.28
C LEU A 29 8.54 6.60 -1.03
N THR A 30 8.80 5.90 -2.13
CA THR A 30 8.99 6.50 -3.45
C THR A 30 7.76 6.30 -4.31
N LYS A 31 7.24 7.38 -4.87
CA LYS A 31 6.13 7.37 -5.81
C LYS A 31 6.60 6.99 -7.23
N THR A 32 5.63 6.81 -8.14
CA THR A 32 5.92 6.41 -9.52
C THR A 32 6.70 7.46 -10.31
N ASP A 33 6.64 8.73 -9.90
CA ASP A 33 7.43 9.82 -10.50
C ASP A 33 8.82 9.96 -9.89
N LEU A 34 9.22 9.02 -9.03
CA LEU A 34 10.48 8.96 -8.31
C LEU A 34 10.64 10.03 -7.22
N SER A 35 9.59 10.78 -6.89
CA SER A 35 9.60 11.67 -5.74
C SER A 35 9.25 10.89 -4.47
N ASP A 36 9.77 11.34 -3.34
CA ASP A 36 9.51 10.73 -2.05
C ASP A 36 8.22 11.28 -1.43
N VAL A 37 7.56 10.42 -0.67
CA VAL A 37 6.37 10.79 0.10
C VAL A 37 6.48 10.20 1.50
N THR A 38 6.01 10.94 2.49
CA THR A 38 5.97 10.49 3.89
C THR A 38 4.54 10.39 4.37
N LEU A 39 4.32 9.63 5.44
CA LEU A 39 2.98 9.53 6.05
C LEU A 39 2.51 10.92 6.51
N SER A 40 3.41 11.74 7.04
CA SER A 40 3.07 13.09 7.50
C SER A 40 2.58 14.02 6.39
N ASP A 41 2.87 13.72 5.12
CA ASP A 41 2.34 14.48 3.98
C ASP A 41 0.82 14.38 3.85
N PHE A 42 0.21 13.39 4.50
CA PHE A 42 -1.23 13.12 4.47
C PHE A 42 -1.94 13.51 5.76
N LYS A 43 -1.34 14.40 6.58
CA LYS A 43 -1.99 14.87 7.80
C LYS A 43 -3.37 15.46 7.52
N GLY A 44 -4.33 15.11 8.40
CA GLY A 44 -5.70 15.56 8.25
C GLY A 44 -6.55 14.68 7.35
N LYS A 45 -5.97 13.66 6.72
CA LYS A 45 -6.67 12.69 5.89
C LYS A 45 -6.64 11.31 6.52
N ARG A 46 -7.65 10.51 6.24
CA ARG A 46 -7.61 9.08 6.53
C ARG A 46 -6.71 8.40 5.51
N VAL A 47 -5.78 7.58 5.98
CA VAL A 47 -4.85 6.87 5.11
C VAL A 47 -5.12 5.37 5.22
N VAL A 48 -5.40 4.75 4.09
CA VAL A 48 -5.51 3.29 3.99
C VAL A 48 -4.22 2.78 3.36
N LEU A 49 -3.54 1.88 4.06
CA LEU A 49 -2.34 1.23 3.54
C LEU A 49 -2.72 -0.15 3.01
N ASN A 50 -2.68 -0.32 1.71
CA ASN A 50 -2.83 -1.61 1.05
C ASN A 50 -1.45 -2.17 0.77
N ILE A 51 -0.98 -3.07 1.62
CA ILE A 51 0.40 -3.58 1.60
C ILE A 51 0.39 -5.01 1.05
N PHE A 52 1.19 -5.27 0.04
CA PHE A 52 1.19 -6.56 -0.66
C PHE A 52 2.57 -6.89 -1.22
N PRO A 53 2.84 -8.18 -1.56
CA PRO A 53 4.14 -8.58 -2.10
C PRO A 53 4.47 -7.98 -3.46
N SER A 54 3.56 -8.03 -4.43
CA SER A 54 3.83 -7.53 -5.79
C SER A 54 2.55 -7.37 -6.61
N VAL A 55 2.50 -6.32 -7.43
CA VAL A 55 1.43 -6.13 -8.42
C VAL A 55 1.42 -7.23 -9.50
N ASP A 56 2.51 -7.98 -9.61
CA ASP A 56 2.61 -9.08 -10.58
C ASP A 56 1.99 -10.38 -10.05
N THR A 57 1.35 -10.37 -8.88
CA THR A 57 0.59 -11.51 -8.37
C THR A 57 -0.91 -11.25 -8.54
N PRO A 58 -1.72 -12.31 -8.84
CA PRO A 58 -3.14 -12.12 -9.20
C PRO A 58 -3.98 -11.44 -8.12
N VAL A 59 -3.86 -11.89 -6.87
CA VAL A 59 -4.66 -11.34 -5.77
C VAL A 59 -4.26 -9.90 -5.47
N CYS A 60 -2.96 -9.60 -5.49
CA CYS A 60 -2.46 -8.25 -5.23
C CYS A 60 -2.91 -7.28 -6.33
N ALA A 61 -2.80 -7.68 -7.58
CA ALA A 61 -3.30 -6.88 -8.70
C ALA A 61 -4.80 -6.59 -8.56
N THR A 62 -5.58 -7.61 -8.20
CA THR A 62 -7.02 -7.44 -7.97
C THR A 62 -7.30 -6.48 -6.81
N SER A 63 -6.51 -6.54 -5.74
CA SER A 63 -6.69 -5.64 -4.61
C SER A 63 -6.46 -4.18 -4.99
N VAL A 64 -5.43 -3.91 -5.80
CA VAL A 64 -5.15 -2.55 -6.28
C VAL A 64 -6.30 -2.04 -7.14
N ARG A 65 -6.80 -2.86 -8.06
CA ARG A 65 -7.96 -2.51 -8.90
C ARG A 65 -9.19 -2.18 -8.05
N ARG A 66 -9.47 -3.01 -7.04
CA ARG A 66 -10.63 -2.82 -6.17
C ARG A 66 -10.51 -1.56 -5.33
N PHE A 67 -9.37 -1.32 -4.72
CA PHE A 67 -9.15 -0.10 -3.95
C PHE A 67 -9.23 1.14 -4.84
N ASN A 68 -8.75 1.06 -6.08
CA ASN A 68 -8.88 2.17 -7.01
C ASN A 68 -10.35 2.50 -7.30
N GLN A 69 -11.19 1.47 -7.50
CA GLN A 69 -12.63 1.66 -7.72
C GLN A 69 -13.31 2.31 -6.51
N GLU A 70 -12.95 1.89 -5.31
CA GLU A 70 -13.59 2.36 -4.08
C GLU A 70 -13.02 3.69 -3.60
N ALA A 71 -11.78 4.03 -3.94
CA ALA A 71 -11.12 5.24 -3.45
C ALA A 71 -11.85 6.51 -3.87
N SER A 72 -12.41 6.55 -5.07
CA SER A 72 -13.17 7.70 -5.56
C SER A 72 -14.45 7.96 -4.77
N LYS A 73 -14.94 6.97 -4.04
CA LYS A 73 -16.15 7.06 -3.21
C LYS A 73 -15.86 7.46 -1.77
N LEU A 74 -14.59 7.52 -1.37
CA LEU A 74 -14.19 7.80 -0.01
C LEU A 74 -13.86 9.29 0.15
N GLU A 75 -14.50 9.94 1.12
CA GLU A 75 -14.24 11.35 1.42
C GLU A 75 -13.05 11.47 2.36
N ASN A 76 -12.21 12.46 2.10
CA ASN A 76 -11.05 12.80 2.94
C ASN A 76 -10.18 11.58 3.25
N CYS A 77 -9.96 10.74 2.25
CA CYS A 77 -9.23 9.48 2.38
C CYS A 77 -8.25 9.33 1.22
N VAL A 78 -7.06 8.83 1.52
CA VAL A 78 -6.07 8.46 0.51
C VAL A 78 -5.74 6.98 0.70
N VAL A 79 -5.62 6.25 -0.41
CA VAL A 79 -5.19 4.85 -0.41
C VAL A 79 -3.78 4.78 -0.97
N LEU A 80 -2.85 4.30 -0.15
CA LEU A 80 -1.48 4.04 -0.56
C LEU A 80 -1.33 2.55 -0.83
N CYS A 81 -0.99 2.20 -2.06
CA CYS A 81 -0.68 0.82 -2.44
C CYS A 81 0.82 0.63 -2.30
N VAL A 82 1.22 -0.17 -1.32
CA VAL A 82 2.62 -0.30 -0.88
C VAL A 82 3.13 -1.69 -1.20
N SER A 83 4.22 -1.76 -1.95
CA SER A 83 4.92 -3.02 -2.20
C SER A 83 6.41 -2.75 -2.38
N ARG A 84 7.17 -3.82 -2.55
CA ARG A 84 8.59 -3.74 -2.88
C ARG A 84 8.85 -3.75 -4.38
N ASP A 85 7.80 -3.66 -5.21
CA ASP A 85 7.97 -3.44 -6.63
C ASP A 85 8.70 -2.13 -6.86
N LEU A 86 9.51 -2.06 -7.91
CA LEU A 86 10.13 -0.81 -8.30
C LEU A 86 9.05 0.21 -8.72
N PRO A 87 9.30 1.51 -8.51
CA PRO A 87 8.34 2.54 -8.95
C PRO A 87 7.95 2.42 -10.42
N PHE A 88 8.87 1.95 -11.26
CA PHE A 88 8.61 1.71 -12.68
C PHE A 88 7.57 0.61 -12.92
N ALA A 89 7.59 -0.45 -12.11
CA ALA A 89 6.61 -1.52 -12.19
C ALA A 89 5.23 -1.04 -11.78
N HIS A 90 5.13 -0.23 -10.74
CA HIS A 90 3.89 0.41 -10.33
C HIS A 90 3.34 1.32 -11.43
N ALA A 91 4.21 2.13 -12.05
CA ALA A 91 3.81 3.02 -13.13
C ALA A 91 3.28 2.24 -14.33
N ARG A 92 3.95 1.15 -14.69
CA ARG A 92 3.53 0.27 -15.78
C ARG A 92 2.15 -0.33 -15.50
N PHE A 93 1.96 -0.88 -14.30
CA PHE A 93 0.70 -1.53 -13.92
C PHE A 93 -0.45 -0.53 -13.89
N CYS A 94 -0.29 0.57 -13.17
CA CYS A 94 -1.35 1.56 -13.03
C CYS A 94 -1.63 2.27 -14.36
N GLY A 95 -0.60 2.54 -15.17
CA GLY A 95 -0.76 3.14 -16.49
C GLY A 95 -1.51 2.24 -17.45
N ALA A 96 -1.17 0.95 -17.50
CA ALA A 96 -1.83 -0.01 -18.38
C ALA A 96 -3.29 -0.26 -18.00
N GLU A 97 -3.59 -0.19 -16.70
CA GLU A 97 -4.94 -0.46 -16.17
C GLU A 97 -5.76 0.83 -15.97
N GLY A 98 -5.18 2.01 -16.16
CA GLY A 98 -5.87 3.28 -15.96
C GLY A 98 -6.19 3.58 -14.48
N LEU A 99 -5.37 3.11 -13.56
CA LEU A 99 -5.61 3.25 -12.12
C LEU A 99 -4.93 4.52 -11.58
N ASN A 100 -5.70 5.57 -11.37
CA ASN A 100 -5.19 6.87 -10.93
C ASN A 100 -5.83 7.40 -9.64
N GLU A 101 -6.70 6.61 -9.01
CA GLU A 101 -7.37 7.01 -7.75
C GLU A 101 -6.60 6.55 -6.51
N VAL A 102 -5.60 5.70 -6.67
CA VAL A 102 -4.70 5.25 -5.61
C VAL A 102 -3.30 5.80 -5.84
N VAL A 103 -2.52 5.89 -4.77
CA VAL A 103 -1.11 6.31 -4.84
C VAL A 103 -0.26 5.06 -4.63
N SER A 104 0.51 4.69 -5.64
CA SER A 104 1.41 3.54 -5.57
C SER A 104 2.79 3.99 -5.11
N VAL A 105 3.32 3.32 -4.10
CA VAL A 105 4.60 3.68 -3.48
C VAL A 105 5.44 2.43 -3.21
N SER A 106 6.72 2.63 -3.21
CA SER A 106 7.70 1.55 -3.00
C SER A 106 8.63 1.86 -1.83
#